data_bbbcace7898187d8704a2d40b48df2c1
#
_entry.id   bbbcace7898187d8704a2d40b48df2c1
#
_cell.length_a   1.000
_cell.length_b   1.000
_cell.length_c   1.000
_cell.angle_alpha   90.00
_cell.angle_beta   90.00
_cell.angle_gamma   90.00
#
_symmetry.space_group_name_H-M   'P 1'
#
loop_
_entity.id
_entity.type
_entity.pdbx_description
1 polymer ?
#
loop_
_entity_poly.entity_id
_entity_poly.type
_entity_poly.pdbx_seq_one_letter_code
_entity_poly.pdbx_strand_id
1 'polypeptide(L)'
;MLWFTEIFVIFASVNPMRAIENILLTLIFLLMKKSIFMPVVAMCVISMYSCEEVIPEQKPESTVTVSVPYPDTTEYATITFSCQGFEMDQKAMTRGELSADGKTMTDVWVLDYMGDELVQQLHQDDNTAEDFGSPTMSLAVGQHNIYFIASRGQSPTLNTTAKTLTFSKVLDTFYKSLSLDVSATSAGSQSVTLERIVTKLKLTFEDMIPANAATFNVTPTAWHYGIDYTTGQPTAAVSSQTVSMSVPTSSLGKTGEFLNLYGFSSATEWTTDIAFNCKASDNSILGAATITAAPMKRNRITSYTGPLFSGNSAMTLALSSDWLTEYTGTW
;
A
#
# COMPACT_ATOMS: atom_id res chain seq x y z
N MET A 1 -9.34 54.75 4.51
CA MET A 1 -9.10 53.90 3.35
C MET A 1 -7.84 53.00 3.52
N LEU A 2 -7.37 52.77 4.74
CA LEU A 2 -6.14 52.04 5.07
C LEU A 2 -6.36 50.81 5.95
N TRP A 3 -7.62 50.38 6.12
CA TRP A 3 -8.00 49.21 6.95
C TRP A 3 -8.41 47.97 6.14
N PHE A 4 -8.43 48.05 4.81
CA PHE A 4 -8.82 46.94 3.94
C PHE A 4 -7.67 46.11 3.42
N THR A 5 -6.45 46.58 3.54
CA THR A 5 -5.27 45.90 2.97
C THR A 5 -4.60 44.91 3.92
N GLU A 6 -4.78 44.98 5.23
CA GLU A 6 -4.19 44.05 6.18
C GLU A 6 -5.00 42.76 6.41
N ILE A 7 -6.28 42.76 6.09
CA ILE A 7 -7.15 41.58 6.25
C ILE A 7 -6.92 40.53 5.12
N PHE A 8 -6.40 40.96 3.96
CA PHE A 8 -6.22 40.06 2.81
C PHE A 8 -4.96 39.19 2.87
N VAL A 9 -3.99 39.51 3.71
CA VAL A 9 -2.72 38.77 3.80
C VAL A 9 -2.80 37.60 4.78
N ILE A 10 -3.76 37.58 5.70
CA ILE A 10 -3.89 36.49 6.71
C ILE A 10 -4.70 35.30 6.17
N PHE A 11 -5.43 35.44 5.06
CA PHE A 11 -6.32 34.40 4.53
C PHE A 11 -5.72 33.52 3.42
N ALA A 12 -4.46 33.68 3.05
CA ALA A 12 -3.82 32.90 1.98
C ALA A 12 -3.39 31.47 2.39
N SER A 13 -3.59 31.05 3.63
CA SER A 13 -3.14 29.72 4.12
C SER A 13 -4.24 28.80 4.62
N VAL A 14 -5.51 29.15 4.45
CA VAL A 14 -6.63 28.33 4.94
C VAL A 14 -7.54 27.93 3.77
N ASN A 15 -7.84 26.64 3.66
CA ASN A 15 -8.73 25.98 2.72
C ASN A 15 -9.84 26.90 2.17
N PRO A 16 -9.94 27.12 0.83
CA PRO A 16 -10.81 28.10 0.21
C PRO A 16 -12.30 27.94 0.56
N MET A 17 -12.77 26.73 0.87
CA MET A 17 -14.14 26.48 1.29
C MET A 17 -14.47 27.11 2.65
N ARG A 18 -13.57 27.05 3.64
CA ARG A 18 -13.79 27.69 4.95
C ARG A 18 -13.67 29.20 4.92
N ALA A 19 -12.91 29.76 3.99
CA ALA A 19 -12.84 31.21 3.81
C ALA A 19 -14.18 31.79 3.28
N ILE A 20 -14.86 31.08 2.38
CA ILE A 20 -16.15 31.47 1.83
C ILE A 20 -17.24 31.40 2.91
N GLU A 21 -17.26 30.36 3.76
CA GLU A 21 -18.23 30.26 4.87
C GLU A 21 -18.08 31.40 5.89
N ASN A 22 -16.84 31.73 6.25
CA ASN A 22 -16.62 32.83 7.21
C ASN A 22 -16.94 34.22 6.65
N ILE A 23 -16.72 34.44 5.35
CA ILE A 23 -17.11 35.68 4.67
C ILE A 23 -18.64 35.78 4.60
N LEU A 24 -19.32 34.68 4.28
CA LEU A 24 -20.79 34.63 4.21
C LEU A 24 -21.45 34.87 5.58
N LEU A 25 -20.92 34.23 6.63
CA LEU A 25 -21.37 34.44 8.01
C LEU A 25 -21.15 35.89 8.48
N THR A 26 -20.03 36.49 8.14
CA THR A 26 -19.72 37.89 8.49
C THR A 26 -20.65 38.87 7.73
N LEU A 27 -20.95 38.57 6.47
CA LEU A 27 -21.89 39.37 5.66
C LEU A 27 -23.33 39.26 6.19
N ILE A 28 -23.77 38.09 6.60
CA ILE A 28 -25.08 37.83 7.20
C ILE A 28 -25.19 38.60 8.54
N PHE A 29 -24.15 38.60 9.37
CA PHE A 29 -24.11 39.31 10.65
C PHE A 29 -24.13 40.83 10.48
N LEU A 30 -23.50 41.37 9.42
CA LEU A 30 -23.53 42.77 9.05
C LEU A 30 -24.91 43.22 8.51
N LEU A 31 -25.61 42.35 7.79
CA LEU A 31 -26.95 42.61 7.26
C LEU A 31 -28.02 42.53 8.35
N MET A 32 -27.85 41.67 9.37
CA MET A 32 -28.75 41.57 10.53
C MET A 32 -28.70 42.81 11.45
N LYS A 33 -27.63 43.62 11.41
CA LYS A 33 -27.54 44.91 12.16
C LYS A 33 -28.34 46.06 11.54
N LYS A 34 -28.86 45.93 10.31
CA LYS A 34 -29.73 46.91 9.67
C LYS A 34 -31.15 46.31 9.57
N SER A 35 -31.97 46.63 10.50
CA SER A 35 -33.31 46.11 10.89
C SER A 35 -34.42 46.18 9.82
N ILE A 36 -34.18 45.98 8.53
CA ILE A 36 -35.23 46.17 7.48
C ILE A 36 -35.40 44.94 6.55
N PHE A 37 -34.59 43.88 6.65
CA PHE A 37 -34.66 42.77 5.66
C PHE A 37 -34.85 41.35 6.25
N MET A 38 -35.44 41.25 7.45
CA MET A 38 -35.63 39.97 8.13
C MET A 38 -36.51 38.92 7.41
N PRO A 39 -37.58 39.22 6.65
CA PRO A 39 -38.40 38.15 6.07
C PRO A 39 -37.80 37.50 4.80
N VAL A 40 -36.96 38.21 4.04
CA VAL A 40 -36.42 37.67 2.77
C VAL A 40 -35.21 36.75 3.00
N VAL A 41 -34.37 37.07 3.98
CA VAL A 41 -33.20 36.26 4.33
C VAL A 41 -33.62 34.94 5.02
N ALA A 42 -34.65 34.96 5.85
CA ALA A 42 -35.20 33.74 6.47
C ALA A 42 -35.79 32.77 5.43
N MET A 43 -36.40 33.29 4.35
CA MET A 43 -36.98 32.46 3.29
C MET A 43 -35.94 31.85 2.37
N CYS A 44 -34.79 32.51 2.14
CA CYS A 44 -33.69 31.97 1.38
C CYS A 44 -32.87 30.91 2.17
N VAL A 45 -32.78 31.04 3.49
CA VAL A 45 -32.06 30.04 4.32
C VAL A 45 -32.89 28.76 4.46
N ILE A 46 -34.24 28.87 4.56
CA ILE A 46 -35.12 27.69 4.64
C ILE A 46 -35.19 26.95 3.30
N SER A 47 -35.05 27.62 2.15
CA SER A 47 -35.03 26.97 0.85
C SER A 47 -33.70 26.26 0.55
N MET A 48 -32.58 26.58 1.25
CA MET A 48 -31.33 25.87 1.13
C MET A 48 -31.23 24.62 2.03
N TYR A 49 -32.06 24.49 3.06
CA TYR A 49 -32.15 23.32 3.92
C TYR A 49 -33.15 22.24 3.43
N SER A 50 -33.89 22.50 2.35
CA SER A 50 -34.96 21.62 1.86
C SER A 50 -34.54 20.72 0.68
N CYS A 51 -33.26 20.63 0.36
CA CYS A 51 -32.73 19.68 -0.64
C CYS A 51 -31.47 18.95 -0.13
N GLU A 52 -31.49 18.55 1.13
CA GLU A 52 -30.68 17.41 1.53
C GLU A 52 -31.55 16.16 1.34
N GLU A 53 -31.65 15.70 0.09
CA GLU A 53 -31.84 14.28 -0.14
C GLU A 53 -30.73 13.61 0.68
N VAL A 54 -31.10 12.91 1.74
CA VAL A 54 -30.25 11.93 2.38
C VAL A 54 -29.93 10.92 1.28
N ILE A 55 -28.86 11.18 0.52
CA ILE A 55 -28.21 10.15 -0.28
C ILE A 55 -27.88 9.10 0.79
N PRO A 56 -28.48 7.91 0.75
CA PRO A 56 -28.04 6.85 1.66
C PRO A 56 -26.55 6.76 1.44
N GLU A 57 -25.80 6.86 2.53
CA GLU A 57 -24.34 6.73 2.55
C GLU A 57 -24.03 5.44 1.76
N GLN A 58 -23.72 5.61 0.48
CA GLN A 58 -23.29 4.50 -0.35
C GLN A 58 -21.98 4.07 0.30
N LYS A 59 -22.06 2.97 1.06
CA LYS A 59 -20.89 2.22 1.48
C LYS A 59 -20.00 2.18 0.25
N PRO A 60 -18.75 2.67 0.31
CA PRO A 60 -17.89 2.67 -0.86
C PRO A 60 -17.87 1.25 -1.41
N GLU A 61 -18.30 1.09 -2.65
CA GLU A 61 -18.18 -0.19 -3.32
C GLU A 61 -16.69 -0.53 -3.32
N SER A 62 -16.34 -1.61 -2.65
CA SER A 62 -14.97 -2.08 -2.48
C SER A 62 -14.31 -2.50 -3.81
N THR A 63 -15.06 -2.44 -4.90
CA THR A 63 -14.65 -2.93 -6.22
C THR A 63 -14.83 -1.83 -7.26
N VAL A 64 -13.71 -1.30 -7.77
CA VAL A 64 -13.71 -0.41 -8.92
C VAL A 64 -13.48 -1.25 -10.17
N THR A 65 -14.52 -1.42 -10.99
CA THR A 65 -14.42 -2.08 -12.29
C THR A 65 -14.39 -1.03 -13.38
N VAL A 66 -13.27 -0.91 -14.08
CA VAL A 66 -13.15 -0.10 -15.30
C VAL A 66 -13.24 -1.05 -16.48
N SER A 67 -14.30 -0.97 -17.26
CA SER A 67 -14.46 -1.75 -18.48
C SER A 67 -14.43 -0.85 -19.72
N VAL A 68 -13.69 -1.26 -20.73
CA VAL A 68 -13.76 -0.67 -22.06
C VAL A 68 -14.95 -1.32 -22.78
N PRO A 69 -15.88 -0.56 -23.40
CA PRO A 69 -17.02 -1.17 -24.07
C PRO A 69 -16.57 -1.97 -25.30
N TYR A 70 -16.90 -3.26 -25.30
CA TYR A 70 -16.76 -4.14 -26.46
C TYR A 70 -17.85 -3.87 -27.50
N PRO A 71 -17.65 -4.24 -28.76
CA PRO A 71 -18.68 -4.13 -29.78
C PRO A 71 -19.91 -4.97 -29.43
N ASP A 72 -21.08 -4.47 -29.77
CA ASP A 72 -22.43 -4.97 -29.39
C ASP A 72 -22.74 -6.44 -29.77
N THR A 73 -21.86 -7.11 -30.54
CA THR A 73 -22.00 -8.50 -31.00
C THR A 73 -21.09 -9.49 -30.28
N THR A 74 -20.35 -9.04 -29.26
CA THR A 74 -19.39 -9.89 -28.53
C THR A 74 -20.14 -10.80 -27.54
N GLU A 75 -19.88 -12.10 -27.59
CA GLU A 75 -20.32 -13.03 -26.58
C GLU A 75 -19.42 -12.95 -25.36
N TYR A 76 -20.01 -13.14 -24.16
CA TYR A 76 -19.30 -13.06 -22.89
C TYR A 76 -19.51 -14.31 -22.05
N ALA A 77 -18.49 -14.66 -21.27
CA ALA A 77 -18.57 -15.66 -20.23
C ALA A 77 -18.30 -15.01 -18.86
N THR A 78 -19.13 -15.35 -17.87
CA THR A 78 -18.91 -14.90 -16.49
C THR A 78 -18.07 -15.92 -15.74
N ILE A 79 -16.90 -15.50 -15.25
CA ILE A 79 -15.94 -16.36 -14.55
C ILE A 79 -15.62 -15.75 -13.18
N THR A 80 -15.77 -16.56 -12.13
CA THR A 80 -15.32 -16.23 -10.79
C THR A 80 -13.95 -16.85 -10.55
N PHE A 81 -12.96 -16.03 -10.20
CA PHE A 81 -11.62 -16.50 -9.87
C PHE A 81 -11.51 -16.67 -8.36
N SER A 82 -11.11 -17.85 -7.90
CA SER A 82 -10.78 -18.09 -6.49
C SER A 82 -9.26 -17.97 -6.33
N CYS A 83 -8.79 -16.81 -5.85
CA CYS A 83 -7.38 -16.55 -5.59
C CYS A 83 -6.94 -17.29 -4.33
N GLN A 84 -5.85 -18.03 -4.41
CA GLN A 84 -5.29 -18.87 -3.35
C GLN A 84 -3.78 -18.65 -3.23
N GLY A 85 -3.18 -19.13 -2.15
CA GLY A 85 -1.72 -19.12 -1.95
C GLY A 85 -1.20 -17.79 -1.37
N PHE A 86 -2.06 -16.80 -1.13
CA PHE A 86 -1.69 -15.56 -0.46
C PHE A 86 -2.09 -15.51 1.02
N GLU A 87 -2.65 -16.60 1.53
CA GLU A 87 -2.88 -16.79 2.96
C GLU A 87 -1.52 -16.98 3.63
N MET A 88 -1.14 -16.05 4.48
CA MET A 88 0.08 -16.19 5.25
C MET A 88 -0.16 -17.19 6.39
N ASP A 89 0.79 -18.09 6.62
CA ASP A 89 0.79 -18.90 7.82
C ASP A 89 0.91 -17.96 9.05
N GLN A 90 -0.15 -17.91 9.86
CA GLN A 90 -0.19 -17.05 11.05
C GLN A 90 0.95 -17.30 12.04
N LYS A 91 1.61 -18.48 11.97
CA LYS A 91 2.78 -18.82 12.78
C LYS A 91 4.04 -18.08 12.38
N ALA A 92 4.14 -17.63 11.12
CA ALA A 92 5.31 -16.90 10.62
C ALA A 92 5.20 -15.38 10.80
N MET A 93 4.09 -14.87 11.35
CA MET A 93 3.86 -13.45 11.51
C MET A 93 4.31 -12.96 12.87
N THR A 94 5.32 -12.15 12.86
CA THR A 94 5.81 -11.44 14.03
C THR A 94 4.92 -10.23 14.35
N ARG A 95 4.84 -9.86 15.62
CA ARG A 95 4.05 -8.70 16.10
C ARG A 95 4.30 -7.47 15.22
N GLY A 96 3.22 -6.87 14.69
CA GLY A 96 3.26 -5.66 13.87
C GLY A 96 3.17 -5.88 12.35
N GLU A 97 3.15 -7.13 11.87
CA GLU A 97 2.98 -7.45 10.43
C GLU A 97 1.53 -7.76 10.03
N LEU A 98 0.64 -7.94 10.99
CA LEU A 98 -0.80 -8.08 10.76
C LEU A 98 -1.44 -6.70 10.56
N SER A 99 -2.37 -6.59 9.61
CA SER A 99 -3.35 -5.51 9.64
C SER A 99 -4.09 -5.55 10.99
N ALA A 100 -4.64 -4.41 11.42
CA ALA A 100 -5.32 -4.29 12.72
C ALA A 100 -6.47 -5.30 12.91
N ASP A 101 -7.02 -5.83 11.81
CA ASP A 101 -8.10 -6.83 11.74
C ASP A 101 -7.59 -8.28 11.63
N GLY A 102 -6.28 -8.50 11.59
CA GLY A 102 -5.68 -9.83 11.46
C GLY A 102 -5.66 -10.39 10.04
N LYS A 103 -6.10 -9.61 9.04
CA LYS A 103 -6.10 -10.03 7.63
C LYS A 103 -4.75 -9.73 6.96
N THR A 104 -4.37 -10.58 6.03
CA THR A 104 -3.03 -10.57 5.44
C THR A 104 -2.90 -9.65 4.23
N MET A 105 -3.95 -9.56 3.40
CA MET A 105 -3.96 -8.71 2.20
C MET A 105 -4.99 -7.60 2.36
N THR A 106 -4.68 -6.44 1.79
CA THR A 106 -5.58 -5.28 1.76
C THR A 106 -6.13 -5.02 0.37
N ASP A 107 -5.43 -5.51 -0.65
CA ASP A 107 -5.73 -5.19 -2.04
C ASP A 107 -5.56 -6.41 -2.94
N VAL A 108 -6.50 -6.60 -3.86
CA VAL A 108 -6.41 -7.56 -4.97
C VAL A 108 -6.71 -6.83 -6.27
N TRP A 109 -5.73 -6.79 -7.18
CA TRP A 109 -5.92 -6.31 -8.55
C TRP A 109 -6.06 -7.48 -9.51
N VAL A 110 -6.99 -7.35 -10.44
CA VAL A 110 -7.10 -8.23 -11.60
C VAL A 110 -7.12 -7.37 -12.84
N LEU A 111 -6.15 -7.58 -13.72
CA LEU A 111 -5.98 -6.82 -14.94
C LEU A 111 -6.10 -7.78 -16.12
N ASP A 112 -7.11 -7.56 -16.96
CA ASP A 112 -7.40 -8.41 -18.11
C ASP A 112 -7.00 -7.71 -19.42
N TYR A 113 -6.22 -8.41 -20.21
CA TYR A 113 -5.73 -7.95 -21.51
C TYR A 113 -6.14 -8.88 -22.64
N MET A 114 -6.61 -8.31 -23.73
CA MET A 114 -6.68 -8.99 -25.04
C MET A 114 -5.58 -8.43 -25.94
N GLY A 115 -4.58 -9.24 -26.24
CA GLY A 115 -3.35 -8.75 -26.87
C GLY A 115 -2.65 -7.73 -25.97
N ASP A 116 -2.46 -6.51 -26.46
CA ASP A 116 -1.84 -5.40 -25.72
C ASP A 116 -2.85 -4.42 -25.10
N GLU A 117 -4.14 -4.63 -25.32
CA GLU A 117 -5.20 -3.76 -24.84
C GLU A 117 -5.71 -4.21 -23.46
N LEU A 118 -5.74 -3.29 -22.49
CA LEU A 118 -6.39 -3.51 -21.21
C LEU A 118 -7.91 -3.42 -21.43
N VAL A 119 -8.60 -4.55 -21.32
CA VAL A 119 -10.04 -4.63 -21.59
C VAL A 119 -10.89 -4.59 -20.34
N GLN A 120 -10.32 -5.03 -19.21
CA GLN A 120 -11.00 -4.93 -17.92
C GLN A 120 -9.98 -4.80 -16.78
N GLN A 121 -10.32 -3.98 -15.78
CA GLN A 121 -9.58 -3.84 -14.54
C GLN A 121 -10.54 -3.97 -13.37
N LEU A 122 -10.17 -4.77 -12.37
CA LEU A 122 -10.88 -4.90 -11.12
C LEU A 122 -9.91 -4.69 -9.96
N HIS A 123 -10.34 -3.93 -8.95
CA HIS A 123 -9.60 -3.71 -7.73
C HIS A 123 -10.52 -3.96 -6.52
N GLN A 124 -10.15 -4.90 -5.68
CA GLN A 124 -10.79 -5.14 -4.38
C GLN A 124 -9.89 -4.56 -3.30
N ASP A 125 -10.39 -3.57 -2.55
CA ASP A 125 -9.66 -2.86 -1.48
C ASP A 125 -10.38 -2.93 -0.12
N ASP A 126 -11.56 -3.58 -0.06
CA ASP A 126 -12.24 -3.93 1.18
C ASP A 126 -12.01 -5.41 1.53
N ASN A 127 -10.99 -5.66 2.33
CA ASN A 127 -10.68 -7.03 2.76
C ASN A 127 -11.69 -7.60 3.78
N THR A 128 -12.74 -6.85 4.12
CA THR A 128 -13.87 -7.32 4.93
C THR A 128 -15.04 -7.84 4.08
N ALA A 129 -15.03 -7.56 2.77
CA ALA A 129 -16.02 -8.05 1.84
C ALA A 129 -15.99 -9.59 1.72
N GLU A 130 -17.16 -10.21 1.57
CA GLU A 130 -17.28 -11.68 1.48
C GLU A 130 -16.61 -12.24 0.22
N ASP A 131 -16.57 -11.46 -0.85
CA ASP A 131 -15.97 -11.81 -2.14
C ASP A 131 -14.49 -11.40 -2.26
N PHE A 132 -13.87 -10.85 -1.22
CA PHE A 132 -12.46 -10.50 -1.25
C PHE A 132 -11.57 -11.72 -1.55
N GLY A 133 -10.77 -11.63 -2.61
CA GLY A 133 -9.98 -12.74 -3.14
C GLY A 133 -10.76 -13.67 -4.09
N SER A 134 -12.04 -13.39 -4.34
CA SER A 134 -12.88 -14.14 -5.26
C SER A 134 -13.52 -13.25 -6.34
N PRO A 135 -12.72 -12.50 -7.11
CA PRO A 135 -13.23 -11.56 -8.11
C PRO A 135 -14.02 -12.28 -9.21
N THR A 136 -15.16 -11.71 -9.59
CA THR A 136 -15.99 -12.19 -10.72
C THR A 136 -15.87 -11.22 -11.88
N MET A 137 -15.54 -11.73 -13.05
CA MET A 137 -15.37 -10.97 -14.28
C MET A 137 -16.25 -11.47 -15.41
N SER A 138 -16.73 -10.55 -16.24
CA SER A 138 -17.41 -10.87 -17.50
C SER A 138 -16.39 -10.71 -18.62
N LEU A 139 -15.91 -11.83 -19.16
CA LEU A 139 -14.85 -11.87 -20.16
C LEU A 139 -15.45 -12.10 -21.55
N ALA A 140 -14.97 -11.36 -22.55
CA ALA A 140 -15.34 -11.58 -23.93
C ALA A 140 -14.82 -12.93 -24.43
N VAL A 141 -15.42 -13.49 -25.45
CA VAL A 141 -14.89 -14.70 -26.12
C VAL A 141 -13.57 -14.34 -26.81
N GLY A 142 -12.51 -15.11 -26.55
CA GLY A 142 -11.18 -14.94 -27.12
C GLY A 142 -10.04 -15.26 -26.18
N GLN A 143 -8.82 -14.89 -26.59
CA GLN A 143 -7.59 -15.09 -25.80
C GLN A 143 -7.37 -13.92 -24.84
N HIS A 144 -7.28 -14.24 -23.53
CA HIS A 144 -7.03 -13.30 -22.46
C HIS A 144 -5.70 -13.56 -21.79
N ASN A 145 -5.00 -12.50 -21.38
CA ASN A 145 -3.88 -12.52 -20.46
C ASN A 145 -4.31 -11.77 -19.19
N ILE A 146 -4.52 -12.51 -18.12
CA ILE A 146 -5.06 -11.99 -16.86
C ILE A 146 -3.95 -11.98 -15.82
N TYR A 147 -3.74 -10.83 -15.16
CA TYR A 147 -2.72 -10.63 -14.16
C TYR A 147 -3.38 -10.41 -12.80
N PHE A 148 -3.01 -11.23 -11.82
CA PHE A 148 -3.52 -11.19 -10.46
C PHE A 148 -2.41 -10.70 -9.53
N ILE A 149 -2.69 -9.67 -8.73
CA ILE A 149 -1.77 -9.14 -7.74
C ILE A 149 -2.54 -8.99 -6.42
N ALA A 150 -2.13 -9.73 -5.38
CA ALA A 150 -2.63 -9.55 -4.03
C ALA A 150 -1.52 -8.88 -3.19
N SER A 151 -1.81 -7.76 -2.52
CA SER A 151 -0.83 -6.97 -1.79
C SER A 151 -1.39 -6.36 -0.51
N ARG A 152 -0.51 -5.99 0.40
CA ARG A 152 -0.76 -5.10 1.53
C ARG A 152 0.18 -3.89 1.53
N GLY A 153 0.79 -3.60 0.40
CA GLY A 153 1.66 -2.45 0.20
C GLY A 153 0.91 -1.12 0.35
N GLN A 154 1.64 -0.07 0.70
CA GLN A 154 1.05 1.25 0.93
C GLN A 154 1.12 2.13 -0.31
N SER A 155 0.08 2.94 -0.51
CA SER A 155 -0.03 3.92 -1.60
C SER A 155 0.27 3.31 -2.97
N PRO A 156 -0.49 2.30 -3.39
CA PRO A 156 -0.29 1.68 -4.71
C PRO A 156 -0.55 2.68 -5.83
N THR A 157 0.31 2.63 -6.85
CA THR A 157 0.16 3.42 -8.08
C THR A 157 0.23 2.49 -9.28
N LEU A 158 -0.92 2.27 -9.91
CA LEU A 158 -1.03 1.50 -11.13
C LEU A 158 -0.79 2.40 -12.35
N ASN A 159 0.14 2.00 -13.21
CA ASN A 159 0.39 2.64 -14.50
C ASN A 159 0.13 1.64 -15.62
N THR A 160 -1.02 1.74 -16.26
CA THR A 160 -1.44 0.81 -17.32
C THR A 160 -0.66 1.02 -18.64
N THR A 161 -0.15 2.22 -18.89
CA THR A 161 0.69 2.51 -20.05
C THR A 161 2.08 1.88 -19.92
N ALA A 162 2.72 2.03 -18.75
CA ALA A 162 4.02 1.42 -18.47
C ALA A 162 3.89 -0.04 -18.02
N LYS A 163 2.67 -0.53 -17.81
CA LYS A 163 2.34 -1.87 -17.29
C LYS A 163 3.03 -2.15 -15.95
N THR A 164 3.04 -1.15 -15.04
CA THR A 164 3.71 -1.24 -13.74
C THR A 164 2.77 -0.96 -12.58
N LEU A 165 3.05 -1.61 -11.44
CA LEU A 165 2.46 -1.31 -10.14
C LEU A 165 3.59 -0.97 -9.17
N THR A 166 3.52 0.21 -8.55
CA THR A 166 4.53 0.70 -7.60
C THR A 166 3.91 1.05 -6.26
N PHE A 167 4.71 1.02 -5.19
CA PHE A 167 4.27 1.29 -3.83
C PHE A 167 5.20 2.29 -3.15
N SER A 168 4.66 3.16 -2.30
CA SER A 168 5.48 3.99 -1.41
C SER A 168 6.17 3.14 -0.32
N LYS A 169 5.51 2.05 0.09
CA LYS A 169 6.06 1.03 0.99
C LYS A 169 5.64 -0.34 0.51
N VAL A 170 6.61 -1.15 0.11
CA VAL A 170 6.39 -2.55 -0.25
C VAL A 170 6.17 -3.36 1.02
N LEU A 171 5.15 -4.18 1.02
CA LEU A 171 4.88 -5.23 2.01
C LEU A 171 4.65 -6.55 1.27
N ASP A 172 4.12 -7.55 1.96
CA ASP A 172 3.91 -8.85 1.35
C ASP A 172 3.02 -8.75 0.12
N THR A 173 3.47 -9.34 -0.99
CA THR A 173 2.79 -9.24 -2.29
C THR A 173 2.95 -10.54 -3.06
N PHE A 174 1.84 -10.97 -3.65
CA PHE A 174 1.72 -12.21 -4.42
C PHE A 174 1.22 -11.90 -5.82
N TYR A 175 1.56 -12.75 -6.77
CA TYR A 175 1.32 -12.54 -8.18
C TYR A 175 1.04 -13.85 -8.91
N LYS A 176 0.20 -13.77 -9.94
CA LYS A 176 0.03 -14.81 -10.97
C LYS A 176 -0.36 -14.19 -12.30
N SER A 177 0.22 -14.68 -13.38
CA SER A 177 -0.30 -14.49 -14.73
C SER A 177 -1.05 -15.74 -15.19
N LEU A 178 -2.15 -15.55 -15.88
CA LEU A 178 -2.99 -16.60 -16.44
C LEU A 178 -3.30 -16.26 -17.89
N SER A 179 -2.96 -17.15 -18.82
CA SER A 179 -3.49 -17.09 -20.19
C SER A 179 -4.71 -17.98 -20.29
N LEU A 180 -5.82 -17.43 -20.72
CA LEU A 180 -7.12 -18.09 -20.77
C LEU A 180 -7.76 -17.92 -22.13
N ASP A 181 -8.20 -19.02 -22.73
CA ASP A 181 -9.01 -19.02 -23.94
C ASP A 181 -10.49 -19.11 -23.52
N VAL A 182 -11.22 -18.00 -23.68
CA VAL A 182 -12.61 -17.87 -23.28
C VAL A 182 -13.51 -18.21 -24.46
N SER A 183 -14.42 -19.18 -24.25
CA SER A 183 -15.50 -19.50 -25.18
C SER A 183 -16.84 -19.11 -24.57
N ALA A 184 -17.90 -19.06 -25.37
CA ALA A 184 -19.26 -18.77 -24.89
C ALA A 184 -19.76 -19.75 -23.80
N THR A 185 -19.11 -20.92 -23.66
CA THR A 185 -19.42 -21.93 -22.64
C THR A 185 -18.48 -21.92 -21.46
N SER A 186 -17.51 -21.01 -21.39
CA SER A 186 -16.48 -20.92 -20.34
C SER A 186 -16.98 -20.29 -19.05
N ALA A 187 -18.26 -20.45 -18.70
CA ALA A 187 -18.78 -19.94 -17.43
C ALA A 187 -18.38 -20.85 -16.26
N GLY A 188 -18.22 -20.27 -15.06
CA GLY A 188 -17.96 -21.02 -13.83
C GLY A 188 -16.92 -20.40 -12.90
N SER A 189 -16.25 -21.27 -12.13
CA SER A 189 -15.22 -20.85 -11.17
C SER A 189 -13.86 -21.44 -11.53
N GLN A 190 -12.80 -20.65 -11.39
CA GLN A 190 -11.43 -21.06 -11.64
C GLN A 190 -10.53 -20.71 -10.46
N SER A 191 -9.78 -21.69 -9.95
CA SER A 191 -8.77 -21.46 -8.90
C SER A 191 -7.50 -20.91 -9.50
N VAL A 192 -6.94 -19.86 -8.85
CA VAL A 192 -5.69 -19.20 -9.23
C VAL A 192 -4.76 -19.17 -8.03
N THR A 193 -3.68 -19.94 -8.07
CA THR A 193 -2.67 -19.95 -6.99
C THR A 193 -1.63 -18.89 -7.25
N LEU A 194 -1.56 -17.89 -6.36
CA LEU A 194 -0.60 -16.79 -6.43
C LEU A 194 0.72 -17.19 -5.75
N GLU A 195 1.82 -16.64 -6.24
CA GLU A 195 3.16 -16.88 -5.74
C GLU A 195 3.77 -15.58 -5.19
N ARG A 196 4.43 -15.66 -4.02
CA ARG A 196 5.07 -14.48 -3.41
C ARG A 196 6.20 -13.97 -4.28
N ILE A 197 6.21 -12.66 -4.57
CA ILE A 197 7.16 -12.00 -5.46
C ILE A 197 8.08 -11.00 -4.76
N VAL A 198 8.02 -10.92 -3.45
CA VAL A 198 8.88 -10.04 -2.64
C VAL A 198 10.00 -10.82 -1.96
N THR A 199 11.06 -10.11 -1.58
CA THR A 199 12.07 -10.51 -0.59
C THR A 199 11.81 -9.76 0.71
N LYS A 200 12.31 -10.30 1.83
CA LYS A 200 12.23 -9.65 3.14
C LYS A 200 13.62 -9.57 3.77
N LEU A 201 14.04 -8.37 4.11
CA LEU A 201 15.16 -8.13 5.02
C LEU A 201 14.62 -8.06 6.45
N LYS A 202 15.20 -8.85 7.38
CA LYS A 202 14.92 -8.79 8.81
C LYS A 202 16.20 -8.41 9.56
N LEU A 203 16.14 -7.31 10.31
CA LEU A 203 17.22 -6.89 11.18
C LEU A 203 16.80 -7.07 12.64
N THR A 204 17.50 -7.93 13.39
CA THR A 204 17.20 -8.21 14.81
C THR A 204 18.31 -7.62 15.69
N PHE A 205 17.93 -6.87 16.72
CA PHE A 205 18.84 -6.19 17.63
C PHE A 205 19.02 -7.01 18.92
N GLU A 206 20.24 -7.47 19.18
CA GLU A 206 20.57 -8.26 20.38
C GLU A 206 20.65 -7.39 21.64
N ASP A 207 21.06 -6.13 21.46
CA ASP A 207 21.15 -5.17 22.54
C ASP A 207 19.81 -4.44 22.78
N MET A 208 19.77 -3.78 23.93
CA MET A 208 18.56 -3.08 24.39
C MET A 208 18.32 -1.84 23.53
N ILE A 209 17.09 -1.69 23.03
CA ILE A 209 16.66 -0.45 22.36
C ILE A 209 16.69 0.71 23.37
N PRO A 210 17.44 1.79 23.12
CA PRO A 210 17.51 2.93 24.04
C PRO A 210 16.14 3.56 24.29
N ALA A 211 15.92 4.04 25.52
CA ALA A 211 14.63 4.63 25.92
C ALA A 211 14.27 5.91 25.14
N ASN A 212 15.26 6.59 24.55
CA ASN A 212 15.10 7.80 23.73
C ASN A 212 15.10 7.48 22.22
N ALA A 213 15.13 6.22 21.82
CA ALA A 213 15.05 5.84 20.40
C ALA A 213 13.71 6.26 19.80
N ALA A 214 13.73 6.87 18.63
CA ALA A 214 12.54 7.40 17.97
C ALA A 214 12.35 6.84 16.55
N THR A 215 13.42 6.68 15.78
CA THR A 215 13.32 6.31 14.36
C THR A 215 14.46 5.40 13.94
N PHE A 216 14.12 4.29 13.29
CA PHE A 216 15.04 3.50 12.48
C PHE A 216 15.03 4.00 11.05
N ASN A 217 16.20 4.17 10.45
CA ASN A 217 16.39 4.46 9.03
C ASN A 217 17.17 3.33 8.39
N VAL A 218 16.66 2.81 7.27
CA VAL A 218 17.31 1.78 6.46
C VAL A 218 17.48 2.31 5.06
N THR A 219 18.70 2.29 4.55
CA THR A 219 19.06 2.84 3.25
C THR A 219 19.81 1.78 2.43
N PRO A 220 19.10 0.96 1.65
CA PRO A 220 19.73 0.07 0.68
C PRO A 220 20.36 0.88 -0.45
N THR A 221 21.48 0.41 -1.02
CA THR A 221 22.09 1.05 -2.21
C THR A 221 21.24 0.84 -3.48
N ALA A 222 20.48 -0.25 -3.53
CA ALA A 222 19.50 -0.52 -4.58
C ALA A 222 18.31 -1.26 -3.97
N TRP A 223 17.07 -0.81 -4.27
CA TRP A 223 15.85 -1.45 -3.77
C TRP A 223 14.71 -1.32 -4.78
N HIS A 224 13.85 -2.34 -4.88
CA HIS A 224 12.77 -2.38 -5.85
C HIS A 224 11.42 -2.11 -5.19
N TYR A 225 10.76 -1.03 -5.59
CA TYR A 225 9.46 -0.59 -5.06
C TYR A 225 8.29 -0.89 -6.00
N GLY A 226 8.53 -1.45 -7.17
CA GLY A 226 7.51 -1.76 -8.16
C GLY A 226 7.77 -3.04 -8.93
N ILE A 227 6.73 -3.47 -9.63
CA ILE A 227 6.74 -4.61 -10.55
C ILE A 227 6.25 -4.20 -11.92
N ASP A 228 6.76 -4.84 -12.95
CA ASP A 228 6.07 -5.04 -14.22
C ASP A 228 5.05 -6.17 -14.01
N TYR A 229 3.77 -5.83 -14.01
CA TYR A 229 2.74 -6.82 -13.70
C TYR A 229 2.48 -7.79 -14.86
N THR A 230 2.99 -7.55 -16.07
CA THR A 230 2.87 -8.52 -17.17
C THR A 230 3.84 -9.70 -17.00
N THR A 231 4.95 -9.47 -16.32
CA THR A 231 6.00 -10.46 -16.10
C THR A 231 6.16 -10.88 -14.64
N GLY A 232 5.60 -10.12 -13.70
CA GLY A 232 5.85 -10.28 -12.26
C GLY A 232 7.31 -10.01 -11.87
N GLN A 233 8.08 -9.33 -12.72
CA GLN A 233 9.48 -8.98 -12.42
C GLN A 233 9.56 -7.60 -11.77
N PRO A 234 10.57 -7.35 -10.92
CA PRO A 234 10.77 -6.04 -10.33
C PRO A 234 11.08 -4.99 -11.41
N THR A 235 10.58 -3.77 -11.24
CA THR A 235 11.01 -2.60 -12.02
C THR A 235 12.45 -2.22 -11.68
N ALA A 236 13.01 -1.20 -12.35
CA ALA A 236 14.33 -0.69 -12.03
C ALA A 236 14.49 -0.38 -10.53
N ALA A 237 15.65 -0.73 -9.96
CA ALA A 237 15.95 -0.42 -8.57
C ALA A 237 16.05 1.10 -8.36
N VAL A 238 15.54 1.57 -7.23
CA VAL A 238 15.74 2.95 -6.75
C VAL A 238 17.01 2.97 -5.91
N SER A 239 17.90 3.91 -6.21
CA SER A 239 19.19 4.03 -5.54
C SER A 239 19.07 4.81 -4.24
N SER A 240 19.64 4.28 -3.16
CA SER A 240 19.89 4.97 -1.88
C SER A 240 18.67 5.67 -1.26
N GLN A 241 17.47 5.12 -1.47
CA GLN A 241 16.26 5.62 -0.82
C GLN A 241 16.22 5.17 0.63
N THR A 242 16.12 6.13 1.56
CA THR A 242 15.97 5.83 2.98
C THR A 242 14.52 5.52 3.32
N VAL A 243 14.30 4.38 3.96
CA VAL A 243 13.02 4.02 4.57
C VAL A 243 13.09 4.30 6.06
N SER A 244 12.25 5.22 6.53
CA SER A 244 12.17 5.60 7.95
C SER A 244 11.00 4.88 8.63
N MET A 245 11.24 4.32 9.81
CA MET A 245 10.26 3.58 10.59
C MET A 245 10.28 4.07 12.04
N SER A 246 9.13 4.45 12.58
CA SER A 246 9.02 4.83 13.99
C SER A 246 9.34 3.65 14.90
N VAL A 247 10.09 3.90 15.97
CA VAL A 247 10.32 2.90 17.02
C VAL A 247 9.05 2.76 17.86
N PRO A 248 8.43 1.56 17.94
CA PRO A 248 7.29 1.37 18.81
C PRO A 248 7.67 1.62 20.27
N THR A 249 6.85 2.34 21.01
CA THR A 249 7.09 2.57 22.46
C THR A 249 7.18 1.26 23.25
N SER A 250 6.49 0.22 22.77
CA SER A 250 6.54 -1.12 23.34
C SER A 250 7.88 -1.83 23.16
N SER A 251 8.74 -1.37 22.25
CA SER A 251 10.08 -1.93 21.99
C SER A 251 11.18 -1.26 22.80
N LEU A 252 10.91 -0.07 23.37
CA LEU A 252 11.89 0.66 24.18
C LEU A 252 12.29 -0.14 25.42
N GLY A 253 13.59 -0.21 25.70
CA GLY A 253 14.14 -0.97 26.81
C GLY A 253 14.12 -2.48 26.64
N LYS A 254 13.82 -3.01 25.46
CA LYS A 254 13.81 -4.44 25.16
C LYS A 254 14.97 -4.87 24.28
N THR A 255 15.33 -6.14 24.37
CA THR A 255 16.29 -6.85 23.52
C THR A 255 15.55 -7.79 22.57
N GLY A 256 16.19 -8.23 21.48
CA GLY A 256 15.59 -9.14 20.52
C GLY A 256 14.51 -8.51 19.64
N GLU A 257 14.35 -7.19 19.69
CA GLU A 257 13.43 -6.45 18.81
C GLU A 257 13.97 -6.46 17.38
N PHE A 258 13.07 -6.37 16.41
CA PHE A 258 13.45 -6.45 14.99
C PHE A 258 12.68 -5.45 14.14
N LEU A 259 13.23 -5.18 12.97
CA LEU A 259 12.55 -4.47 11.89
C LEU A 259 12.57 -5.28 10.59
N ASN A 260 11.57 -5.04 9.74
CA ASN A 260 11.44 -5.69 8.44
C ASN A 260 11.39 -4.65 7.33
N LEU A 261 12.08 -4.94 6.23
CA LEU A 261 11.99 -4.20 4.98
C LEU A 261 11.66 -5.17 3.85
N TYR A 262 10.60 -4.88 3.10
CA TYR A 262 10.17 -5.67 1.95
C TYR A 262 10.54 -4.97 0.66
N GLY A 263 10.86 -5.73 -0.37
CA GLY A 263 11.08 -5.23 -1.72
C GLY A 263 10.73 -6.27 -2.76
N PHE A 264 10.36 -5.83 -3.95
CA PHE A 264 10.18 -6.77 -5.06
C PHE A 264 11.50 -7.41 -5.44
N SER A 265 11.46 -8.67 -5.90
CA SER A 265 12.68 -9.42 -6.19
C SER A 265 12.46 -10.41 -7.33
N SER A 266 13.52 -10.65 -8.07
CA SER A 266 13.58 -11.71 -9.09
C SER A 266 13.83 -13.08 -8.45
N ALA A 267 13.62 -14.14 -9.24
CA ALA A 267 14.00 -15.50 -8.87
C ALA A 267 15.53 -15.67 -8.81
N THR A 268 16.29 -14.84 -9.56
CA THR A 268 17.74 -14.80 -9.50
C THR A 268 18.21 -14.02 -8.28
N GLU A 269 19.20 -14.54 -7.57
CA GLU A 269 19.80 -13.83 -6.43
C GLU A 269 20.55 -12.58 -6.89
N TRP A 270 20.39 -11.49 -6.10
CA TRP A 270 21.12 -10.25 -6.28
C TRP A 270 21.60 -9.75 -4.91
N THR A 271 22.47 -8.77 -4.89
CA THR A 271 23.03 -8.23 -3.65
C THR A 271 22.83 -6.73 -3.56
N THR A 272 22.75 -6.20 -2.32
CA THR A 272 22.70 -4.78 -2.04
C THR A 272 23.44 -4.48 -0.75
N ASP A 273 24.09 -3.31 -0.67
CA ASP A 273 24.61 -2.82 0.59
C ASP A 273 23.47 -2.10 1.34
N ILE A 274 23.46 -2.22 2.66
CA ILE A 274 22.39 -1.69 3.50
C ILE A 274 23.03 -0.90 4.64
N ALA A 275 22.93 0.42 4.57
CA ALA A 275 23.23 1.28 5.71
C ALA A 275 21.97 1.43 6.57
N PHE A 276 22.11 1.32 7.88
CA PHE A 276 20.99 1.55 8.78
C PHE A 276 21.45 2.22 10.08
N ASN A 277 20.56 3.00 10.69
CA ASN A 277 20.81 3.67 11.95
C ASN A 277 19.52 3.79 12.76
N CYS A 278 19.70 4.01 14.06
CA CYS A 278 18.64 4.42 14.96
C CYS A 278 18.92 5.85 15.43
N LYS A 279 17.89 6.70 15.42
CA LYS A 279 17.97 8.09 15.88
C LYS A 279 17.03 8.32 17.06
N ALA A 280 17.46 9.23 17.94
CA ALA A 280 16.60 9.82 18.95
C ALA A 280 15.68 10.91 18.34
N SER A 281 14.73 11.41 19.13
CA SER A 281 13.79 12.46 18.71
C SER A 281 14.45 13.80 18.36
N ASP A 282 15.65 14.05 18.90
CA ASP A 282 16.49 15.21 18.56
C ASP A 282 17.38 15.01 17.31
N ASN A 283 17.18 13.90 16.58
CA ASN A 283 17.96 13.42 15.43
C ASN A 283 19.41 12.99 15.73
N SER A 284 19.82 12.91 17.01
CA SER A 284 21.12 12.31 17.35
C SER A 284 21.14 10.82 17.00
N ILE A 285 22.27 10.32 16.49
CA ILE A 285 22.45 8.92 16.14
C ILE A 285 22.78 8.14 17.41
N LEU A 286 21.95 7.14 17.72
CA LEU A 286 22.12 6.24 18.87
C LEU A 286 22.93 4.99 18.51
N GLY A 287 22.89 4.58 17.26
CA GLY A 287 23.64 3.46 16.72
C GLY A 287 23.53 3.42 15.20
N ALA A 288 24.57 2.93 14.54
CA ALA A 288 24.62 2.79 13.09
C ALA A 288 25.46 1.57 12.69
N ALA A 289 25.06 0.93 11.60
CA ALA A 289 25.81 -0.18 11.01
C ALA A 289 25.59 -0.23 9.50
N THR A 290 26.46 -1.00 8.83
CA THR A 290 26.36 -1.25 7.39
C THR A 290 26.54 -2.75 7.14
N ILE A 291 25.68 -3.30 6.31
CA ILE A 291 25.77 -4.66 5.81
C ILE A 291 26.20 -4.57 4.36
N THR A 292 27.28 -5.24 4.00
CA THR A 292 27.80 -5.27 2.63
C THR A 292 27.32 -6.52 1.90
N ALA A 293 26.91 -6.35 0.64
CA ALA A 293 26.49 -7.41 -0.27
C ALA A 293 25.42 -8.35 0.32
N ALA A 294 24.41 -7.78 0.98
CA ALA A 294 23.29 -8.55 1.51
C ALA A 294 22.57 -9.29 0.37
N PRO A 295 22.47 -10.65 0.39
CA PRO A 295 21.87 -11.40 -0.68
C PRO A 295 20.35 -11.37 -0.60
N MET A 296 19.70 -10.98 -1.69
CA MET A 296 18.25 -10.88 -1.83
C MET A 296 17.75 -11.82 -2.93
N LYS A 297 16.60 -12.42 -2.70
CA LYS A 297 15.95 -13.31 -3.66
C LYS A 297 14.45 -13.34 -3.42
N ARG A 298 13.66 -13.53 -4.47
CA ARG A 298 12.21 -13.73 -4.39
C ARG A 298 11.86 -14.84 -3.39
N ASN A 299 10.81 -14.61 -2.59
CA ASN A 299 10.27 -15.53 -1.60
C ASN A 299 11.33 -16.02 -0.59
N ARG A 300 12.26 -15.14 -0.18
CA ARG A 300 13.28 -15.42 0.82
C ARG A 300 13.36 -14.35 1.88
N ILE A 301 13.60 -14.78 3.13
CA ILE A 301 13.97 -13.91 4.24
C ILE A 301 15.48 -13.90 4.36
N THR A 302 16.08 -12.71 4.28
CA THR A 302 17.48 -12.45 4.60
C THR A 302 17.53 -11.80 5.97
N SER A 303 18.01 -12.51 6.98
CA SER A 303 18.02 -12.06 8.37
C SER A 303 19.44 -11.76 8.82
N TYR A 304 19.60 -10.61 9.48
CA TYR A 304 20.82 -10.26 10.21
C TYR A 304 20.48 -10.03 11.67
N THR A 305 21.32 -10.57 12.54
CA THR A 305 21.17 -10.44 13.99
C THR A 305 22.48 -9.93 14.57
N GLY A 306 22.41 -8.95 15.46
CA GLY A 306 23.58 -8.39 16.12
C GLY A 306 23.28 -7.13 16.94
N PRO A 307 24.29 -6.61 17.66
CA PRO A 307 24.18 -5.37 18.43
C PRO A 307 24.26 -4.15 17.53
N LEU A 308 23.48 -3.12 17.86
CA LEU A 308 23.50 -1.83 17.16
C LEU A 308 23.97 -0.68 18.07
N PHE A 309 23.71 -0.76 19.38
CA PHE A 309 23.86 0.35 20.34
C PHE A 309 25.11 0.22 21.21
N SER A 310 25.69 -0.97 21.31
CA SER A 310 26.85 -1.25 22.20
C SER A 310 28.22 -0.95 21.58
N GLY A 311 28.24 -0.34 20.39
CA GLY A 311 29.50 0.05 19.71
C GLY A 311 30.24 -1.11 19.01
N ASN A 312 29.74 -2.34 19.06
CA ASN A 312 30.26 -3.50 18.34
C ASN A 312 29.24 -3.97 17.31
N SER A 313 29.33 -3.45 16.08
CA SER A 313 28.32 -3.60 15.03
C SER A 313 28.47 -4.88 14.18
N ALA A 314 29.04 -5.96 14.72
CA ALA A 314 29.10 -7.24 13.99
C ALA A 314 27.73 -7.91 13.97
N MET A 315 27.17 -8.12 12.77
CA MET A 315 25.90 -8.83 12.59
C MET A 315 26.10 -10.18 11.91
N THR A 316 25.33 -11.17 12.34
CA THR A 316 25.35 -12.53 11.78
C THR A 316 24.26 -12.69 10.73
N LEU A 317 24.62 -13.24 9.56
CA LEU A 317 23.68 -13.52 8.48
C LEU A 317 22.99 -14.87 8.70
N ALA A 318 21.65 -14.91 8.57
CA ALA A 318 20.89 -16.13 8.40
C ALA A 318 20.00 -16.01 7.14
N LEU A 319 20.01 -17.05 6.31
CA LEU A 319 19.18 -17.12 5.10
C LEU A 319 18.11 -18.19 5.29
N SER A 320 16.86 -17.85 5.00
CA SER A 320 15.77 -18.81 4.88
C SER A 320 15.38 -18.94 3.41
N SER A 321 15.41 -20.16 2.87
CA SER A 321 15.03 -20.45 1.48
C SER A 321 13.51 -20.45 1.29
N ASP A 322 12.76 -20.70 2.37
CA ASP A 322 11.32 -20.69 2.38
C ASP A 322 10.80 -19.68 3.40
N TRP A 323 9.93 -18.77 2.95
CA TRP A 323 9.28 -17.80 3.84
C TRP A 323 8.45 -18.47 4.96
N LEU A 324 7.98 -19.68 4.67
CA LEU A 324 7.15 -20.48 5.58
C LEU A 324 7.99 -21.30 6.59
N THR A 325 9.30 -21.45 6.38
CA THR A 325 10.21 -22.10 7.32
C THR A 325 11.18 -21.05 7.86
N GLU A 326 10.86 -20.48 9.03
CA GLU A 326 11.84 -19.75 9.82
C GLU A 326 12.91 -20.76 10.29
N TYR A 327 14.07 -20.72 9.67
CA TYR A 327 15.22 -21.50 10.16
C TYR A 327 15.73 -20.80 11.43
N THR A 328 15.29 -21.25 12.58
CA THR A 328 15.87 -20.87 13.87
C THR A 328 17.11 -21.72 14.11
N GLY A 329 18.22 -21.31 13.56
CA GLY A 329 19.53 -21.81 13.93
C GLY A 329 19.99 -21.08 15.18
N THR A 330 20.09 -21.78 16.29
CA THR A 330 20.92 -21.35 17.43
C THR A 330 22.36 -21.63 17.09
N TRP A 331 23.20 -20.61 17.14
CA TRP A 331 24.66 -20.70 17.04
C TRP A 331 25.28 -20.74 18.43
#